data_4450317cd3b0a0205cbf8e3a160cc3f8
#
_entry.id   4450317cd3b0a0205cbf8e3a160cc3f8
#
_cell.length_a   1.000
_cell.length_b   1.000
_cell.length_c   1.000
_cell.angle_alpha   90.00
_cell.angle_beta   90.00
_cell.angle_gamma   90.00
#
_symmetry.space_group_name_H-M   'P 1'
#
loop_
_entity.id
_entity.type
_entity.pdbx_description
1 polymer ?
#
loop_
_entity_poly.entity_id
_entity_poly.type
_entity_poly.pdbx_seq_one_letter_code
_entity_poly.pdbx_strand_id
1 'polypeptide(L)'
;MAISENSRKYHEKMFPRYKSDFKRTDPEFIERFDNFAFDEVVNHDDMDDRTRFITILATLLGYQGKEEFKAMIPAAMNFGVKPVEIKEIVYQAVAYLGIGRVFPFLKETNKVFAEQGIKLPLESQATTTTENRLMAGEQTQVDIFGDGMKGFWKSGPAESRHIRYWLTDNCFGDYYTRKGLTYAERELITFCFLAAQGGVEPQLTSHAKANMRNGNNKQFLINVISQNIPYIGYPRSLNALRCVNDAAVEMEDQDND
;
A
#
# COMPACT_ATOMS: atom_id res chain seq x y z
N MET A 1 26.16 -18.85 8.74
CA MET A 1 26.44 -17.81 7.73
C MET A 1 26.56 -16.48 8.46
N ALA A 2 27.21 -15.47 7.92
CA ALA A 2 27.28 -14.14 8.54
C ALA A 2 26.32 -13.20 7.81
N ILE A 3 25.84 -12.14 8.48
CA ILE A 3 25.07 -11.07 7.82
C ILE A 3 25.94 -10.46 6.71
N SER A 4 25.42 -10.39 5.49
CA SER A 4 26.12 -9.88 4.33
C SER A 4 26.49 -8.40 4.47
N GLU A 5 27.45 -7.94 3.71
CA GLU A 5 27.85 -6.52 3.71
C GLU A 5 26.70 -5.63 3.16
N ASN A 6 25.99 -6.07 2.12
CA ASN A 6 24.86 -5.37 1.55
C ASN A 6 23.75 -5.21 2.57
N SER A 7 23.34 -6.30 3.22
CA SER A 7 22.31 -6.29 4.26
C SER A 7 22.69 -5.32 5.40
N ARG A 8 23.94 -5.34 5.87
CA ARG A 8 24.39 -4.40 6.91
C ARG A 8 24.30 -2.95 6.47
N LYS A 9 24.74 -2.63 5.25
CA LYS A 9 24.69 -1.27 4.71
C LYS A 9 23.24 -0.79 4.54
N TYR A 10 22.38 -1.66 4.02
CA TYR A 10 20.96 -1.32 3.84
C TYR A 10 20.25 -1.10 5.18
N HIS A 11 20.47 -2.01 6.13
CA HIS A 11 19.93 -1.89 7.50
C HIS A 11 20.43 -0.62 8.22
N GLU A 12 21.71 -0.27 8.06
CA GLU A 12 22.27 0.95 8.66
C GLU A 12 21.66 2.22 8.05
N LYS A 13 21.37 2.21 6.74
CA LYS A 13 20.65 3.31 6.07
C LYS A 13 19.20 3.41 6.58
N MET A 14 18.52 2.27 6.79
CA MET A 14 17.18 2.23 7.38
C MET A 14 17.17 2.79 8.80
N PHE A 15 18.08 2.34 9.63
CA PHE A 15 18.13 2.58 11.08
C PHE A 15 19.52 3.03 11.53
N PRO A 16 19.94 4.27 11.24
CA PRO A 16 21.25 4.76 11.65
C PRO A 16 21.45 4.62 13.17
N ARG A 17 22.57 3.96 13.57
CA ARG A 17 22.94 3.75 14.98
C ARG A 17 22.05 2.78 15.78
N TYR A 18 21.03 2.17 15.19
CA TYR A 18 20.21 1.17 15.87
C TYR A 18 20.97 -0.17 16.00
N LYS A 19 20.94 -0.75 17.20
CA LYS A 19 21.45 -2.10 17.45
C LYS A 19 20.29 -2.95 17.99
N SER A 20 19.89 -3.94 17.23
CA SER A 20 18.87 -4.89 17.65
C SER A 20 19.35 -5.77 18.79
N ASP A 21 18.58 -5.87 19.86
CA ASP A 21 18.82 -6.85 20.94
C ASP A 21 18.69 -8.30 20.45
N PHE A 22 17.92 -8.54 19.38
CA PHE A 22 17.77 -9.85 18.75
C PHE A 22 19.10 -10.40 18.20
N LYS A 23 20.07 -9.55 17.83
CA LYS A 23 21.41 -10.00 17.47
C LYS A 23 22.11 -10.78 18.60
N ARG A 24 21.70 -10.54 19.86
CA ARG A 24 22.22 -11.22 21.05
C ARG A 24 21.36 -12.43 21.43
N THR A 25 20.05 -12.31 21.34
CA THR A 25 19.10 -13.36 21.78
C THR A 25 18.79 -14.38 20.68
N ASP A 26 18.70 -13.93 19.43
CA ASP A 26 18.26 -14.71 18.27
C ASP A 26 19.16 -14.49 17.03
N PRO A 27 20.48 -14.69 17.14
CA PRO A 27 21.43 -14.30 16.09
C PRO A 27 21.21 -15.05 14.77
N GLU A 28 20.84 -16.31 14.79
CA GLU A 28 20.56 -17.10 13.59
C GLU A 28 19.29 -16.62 12.87
N PHE A 29 18.26 -16.27 13.61
CA PHE A 29 17.03 -15.71 13.04
C PHE A 29 17.30 -14.38 12.32
N ILE A 30 18.01 -13.46 12.98
CA ILE A 30 18.37 -12.16 12.41
C ILE A 30 19.27 -12.31 11.19
N GLU A 31 20.25 -13.22 11.22
CA GLU A 31 21.11 -13.49 10.08
C GLU A 31 20.31 -13.92 8.85
N ARG A 32 19.36 -14.85 9.02
CA ARG A 32 18.51 -15.35 7.93
C ARG A 32 17.57 -14.28 7.42
N PHE A 33 16.89 -13.55 8.33
CA PHE A 33 15.95 -12.52 7.97
C PHE A 33 16.62 -11.33 7.27
N ASP A 34 17.70 -10.81 7.86
CA ASP A 34 18.40 -9.65 7.32
C ASP A 34 18.99 -9.95 5.93
N ASN A 35 19.62 -11.12 5.74
CA ASN A 35 20.18 -11.50 4.44
C ASN A 35 19.08 -11.64 3.38
N PHE A 36 17.96 -12.25 3.70
CA PHE A 36 16.86 -12.39 2.76
C PHE A 36 16.19 -11.04 2.47
N ALA A 37 15.76 -10.31 3.52
CA ALA A 37 14.95 -9.09 3.35
C ALA A 37 15.78 -7.89 2.82
N PHE A 38 17.04 -7.74 3.28
CA PHE A 38 17.83 -6.53 3.03
C PHE A 38 19.02 -6.75 2.08
N ASP A 39 19.15 -7.94 1.50
CA ASP A 39 20.12 -8.23 0.43
C ASP A 39 19.44 -8.94 -0.74
N GLU A 40 18.96 -10.19 -0.58
CA GLU A 40 18.42 -10.98 -1.69
C GLU A 40 17.18 -10.30 -2.30
N VAL A 41 16.20 -9.91 -1.48
CA VAL A 41 14.94 -9.29 -1.93
C VAL A 41 15.18 -7.88 -2.46
N VAL A 42 15.93 -7.05 -1.74
CA VAL A 42 16.18 -5.66 -2.14
C VAL A 42 16.91 -5.57 -3.47
N ASN A 43 17.86 -6.49 -3.73
CA ASN A 43 18.66 -6.49 -4.96
C ASN A 43 18.04 -7.35 -6.09
N HIS A 44 16.82 -7.89 -5.91
CA HIS A 44 16.17 -8.72 -6.92
C HIS A 44 15.73 -7.91 -8.14
N ASP A 45 15.41 -6.64 -7.96
CA ASP A 45 14.94 -5.70 -9.00
C ASP A 45 15.45 -4.28 -8.73
N ASP A 46 15.13 -3.35 -9.63
CA ASP A 46 15.55 -1.93 -9.59
C ASP A 46 14.47 -1.00 -9.02
N MET A 47 13.53 -1.53 -8.22
CA MET A 47 12.53 -0.68 -7.57
C MET A 47 13.20 0.37 -6.70
N ASP A 48 12.82 1.63 -6.89
CA ASP A 48 13.34 2.72 -6.06
C ASP A 48 12.92 2.56 -4.60
N ASP A 49 13.79 3.00 -3.71
CA ASP A 49 13.60 2.83 -2.27
C ASP A 49 12.33 3.51 -1.74
N ARG A 50 11.96 4.70 -2.28
CA ARG A 50 10.74 5.39 -1.84
C ARG A 50 9.49 4.54 -2.15
N THR A 51 9.38 4.04 -3.36
CA THR A 51 8.28 3.15 -3.77
C THR A 51 8.26 1.88 -2.94
N ARG A 52 9.42 1.25 -2.72
CA ARG A 52 9.55 0.07 -1.85
C ARG A 52 8.99 0.34 -0.46
N PHE A 53 9.35 1.44 0.19
CA PHE A 53 8.85 1.73 1.54
C PHE A 53 7.38 2.14 1.59
N ILE A 54 6.84 2.78 0.55
CA ILE A 54 5.39 3.00 0.41
C ILE A 54 4.65 1.66 0.40
N THR A 55 5.13 0.68 -0.37
CA THR A 55 4.50 -0.65 -0.45
C THR A 55 4.64 -1.45 0.85
N ILE A 56 5.80 -1.38 1.52
CA ILE A 56 6.02 -2.02 2.82
C ILE A 56 5.06 -1.46 3.87
N LEU A 57 4.93 -0.13 3.98
CA LEU A 57 4.02 0.49 4.94
C LEU A 57 2.55 0.09 4.67
N ALA A 58 2.12 0.13 3.41
CA ALA A 58 0.78 -0.31 3.04
C ALA A 58 0.55 -1.79 3.34
N THR A 59 1.51 -2.63 3.02
CA THR A 59 1.48 -4.07 3.28
C THR A 59 1.38 -4.38 4.77
N LEU A 60 2.22 -3.77 5.60
CA LEU A 60 2.20 -3.95 7.06
C LEU A 60 0.87 -3.49 7.67
N LEU A 61 0.29 -2.41 7.15
CA LEU A 61 -1.03 -1.95 7.58
C LEU A 61 -2.12 -2.96 7.20
N GLY A 62 -2.13 -3.48 5.98
CA GLY A 62 -3.04 -4.54 5.53
C GLY A 62 -2.89 -5.83 6.32
N TYR A 63 -1.68 -6.21 6.68
CA TYR A 63 -1.35 -7.40 7.47
C TYR A 63 -1.60 -7.23 8.98
N GLN A 64 -1.86 -6.02 9.45
CA GLN A 64 -2.00 -5.65 10.86
C GLN A 64 -0.69 -5.79 11.68
N GLY A 65 0.45 -5.64 11.00
CA GLY A 65 1.79 -5.66 11.61
C GLY A 65 2.17 -4.33 12.26
N LYS A 66 1.46 -3.92 13.31
CA LYS A 66 1.54 -2.59 13.91
C LYS A 66 2.96 -2.24 14.42
N GLU A 67 3.63 -3.15 15.10
CA GLU A 67 4.94 -2.86 15.69
C GLU A 67 6.00 -2.69 14.59
N GLU A 68 5.96 -3.53 13.56
CA GLU A 68 6.85 -3.40 12.42
C GLU A 68 6.54 -2.15 11.57
N PHE A 69 5.25 -1.83 11.37
CA PHE A 69 4.84 -0.58 10.73
C PHE A 69 5.42 0.65 11.44
N LYS A 70 5.32 0.67 12.78
CA LYS A 70 5.90 1.74 13.60
C LYS A 70 7.41 1.85 13.40
N ALA A 71 8.12 0.72 13.41
CA ALA A 71 9.56 0.69 13.20
C ALA A 71 9.93 1.16 11.78
N MET A 72 9.11 0.84 10.77
CA MET A 72 9.37 1.20 9.37
C MET A 72 9.05 2.67 9.03
N ILE A 73 8.31 3.41 9.85
CA ILE A 73 8.04 4.85 9.58
C ILE A 73 9.34 5.67 9.49
N PRO A 74 10.25 5.64 10.49
CA PRO A 74 11.52 6.37 10.38
C PRO A 74 12.38 5.88 9.21
N ALA A 75 12.41 4.57 8.97
CA ALA A 75 13.13 4.00 7.83
C ALA A 75 12.58 4.55 6.50
N ALA A 76 11.27 4.55 6.30
CA ALA A 76 10.63 5.12 5.12
C ALA A 76 11.02 6.59 4.90
N MET A 77 11.04 7.39 5.98
CA MET A 77 11.47 8.79 5.88
C MET A 77 12.97 8.92 5.51
N ASN A 78 13.83 8.04 6.03
CA ASN A 78 15.25 7.99 5.66
C ASN A 78 15.46 7.66 4.17
N PHE A 79 14.48 6.99 3.54
CA PHE A 79 14.46 6.66 2.12
C PHE A 79 13.56 7.61 1.28
N GLY A 80 13.19 8.76 1.82
CA GLY A 80 12.55 9.84 1.09
C GLY A 80 11.02 9.83 1.07
N VAL A 81 10.37 8.92 1.78
CA VAL A 81 8.90 8.97 1.94
C VAL A 81 8.54 10.13 2.86
N LYS A 82 7.68 11.02 2.37
CA LYS A 82 7.30 12.24 3.11
C LYS A 82 6.25 11.95 4.18
N PRO A 83 6.22 12.71 5.28
CA PRO A 83 5.19 12.55 6.32
C PRO A 83 3.75 12.62 5.79
N VAL A 84 3.49 13.47 4.78
CA VAL A 84 2.18 13.57 4.13
C VAL A 84 1.80 12.27 3.43
N GLU A 85 2.74 11.63 2.74
CA GLU A 85 2.52 10.36 2.04
C GLU A 85 2.19 9.23 3.02
N ILE A 86 2.92 9.15 4.14
CA ILE A 86 2.63 8.19 5.22
C ILE A 86 1.21 8.40 5.77
N LYS A 87 0.79 9.66 5.97
CA LYS A 87 -0.58 9.97 6.39
C LYS A 87 -1.62 9.57 5.37
N GLU A 88 -1.36 9.80 4.07
CA GLU A 88 -2.28 9.44 3.00
C GLU A 88 -2.44 7.90 2.90
N ILE A 89 -1.36 7.11 3.11
CA ILE A 89 -1.46 5.65 3.21
C ILE A 89 -2.42 5.26 4.35
N VAL A 90 -2.25 5.83 5.55
CA VAL A 90 -3.08 5.51 6.71
C VAL A 90 -4.53 5.96 6.51
N TYR A 91 -4.77 7.12 5.92
CA TYR A 91 -6.11 7.64 5.69
C TYR A 91 -6.87 6.78 4.66
N GLN A 92 -6.25 6.48 3.53
CA GLN A 92 -6.86 5.66 2.49
C GLN A 92 -7.19 4.24 2.97
N ALA A 93 -6.39 3.69 3.87
CA ALA A 93 -6.60 2.37 4.44
C ALA A 93 -7.97 2.22 5.13
N VAL A 94 -8.58 3.31 5.62
CA VAL A 94 -9.89 3.27 6.29
C VAL A 94 -10.98 2.73 5.37
N ALA A 95 -10.94 3.09 4.08
CA ALA A 95 -11.93 2.63 3.10
C ALA A 95 -11.82 1.12 2.79
N TYR A 96 -10.65 0.52 2.95
CA TYR A 96 -10.39 -0.88 2.62
C TYR A 96 -10.35 -1.83 3.83
N LEU A 97 -9.87 -1.34 4.96
CA LEU A 97 -9.63 -2.14 6.16
C LEU A 97 -10.58 -1.82 7.31
N GLY A 98 -11.27 -0.69 7.23
CA GLY A 98 -12.14 -0.18 8.28
C GLY A 98 -11.39 0.46 9.45
N ILE A 99 -12.05 1.38 10.15
CA ILE A 99 -11.44 2.21 11.22
C ILE A 99 -10.92 1.34 12.38
N GLY A 100 -11.55 0.22 12.69
CA GLY A 100 -11.13 -0.68 13.77
C GLY A 100 -9.71 -1.21 13.57
N ARG A 101 -9.32 -1.50 12.34
CA ARG A 101 -7.97 -1.94 11.99
C ARG A 101 -6.99 -0.79 11.82
N VAL A 102 -7.44 0.38 11.36
CA VAL A 102 -6.57 1.51 10.99
C VAL A 102 -6.25 2.43 12.18
N PHE A 103 -7.17 2.57 13.13
CA PHE A 103 -7.02 3.52 14.24
C PHE A 103 -5.75 3.33 15.08
N PRO A 104 -5.30 2.08 15.40
CA PRO A 104 -4.02 1.87 16.09
C PRO A 104 -2.82 2.39 15.30
N PHE A 105 -2.81 2.24 13.98
CA PHE A 105 -1.73 2.70 13.10
C PHE A 105 -1.67 4.22 13.02
N LEU A 106 -2.83 4.91 12.99
CA LEU A 106 -2.88 6.36 13.06
C LEU A 106 -2.26 6.90 14.36
N LYS A 107 -2.52 6.24 15.50
CA LYS A 107 -1.92 6.59 16.78
C LYS A 107 -0.40 6.44 16.76
N GLU A 108 0.11 5.32 16.27
CA GLU A 108 1.57 5.10 16.19
C GLU A 108 2.24 6.07 15.20
N THR A 109 1.60 6.35 14.05
CA THR A 109 2.10 7.37 13.11
C THR A 109 2.25 8.72 13.79
N ASN A 110 1.23 9.18 14.53
CA ASN A 110 1.28 10.45 15.24
C ASN A 110 2.36 10.47 16.31
N LYS A 111 2.53 9.36 17.04
CA LYS A 111 3.57 9.21 18.05
C LYS A 111 4.97 9.32 17.44
N VAL A 112 5.25 8.56 16.39
CA VAL A 112 6.55 8.62 15.69
C VAL A 112 6.80 10.02 15.13
N PHE A 113 5.79 10.67 14.56
CA PHE A 113 5.93 12.04 14.05
C PHE A 113 6.30 13.02 15.15
N ALA A 114 5.67 12.91 16.33
CA ALA A 114 6.02 13.74 17.48
C ALA A 114 7.47 13.47 17.95
N GLU A 115 7.90 12.20 18.02
CA GLU A 115 9.26 11.80 18.36
C GLU A 115 10.30 12.33 17.36
N GLN A 116 9.92 12.49 16.08
CA GLN A 116 10.76 13.05 15.03
C GLN A 116 10.63 14.59 14.90
N GLY A 117 9.90 15.25 15.79
CA GLY A 117 9.72 16.70 15.77
C GLY A 117 8.82 17.23 14.65
N ILE A 118 8.04 16.36 14.02
CA ILE A 118 7.10 16.74 12.96
C ILE A 118 5.85 17.35 13.60
N LYS A 119 5.55 18.60 13.25
CA LYS A 119 4.38 19.31 13.77
C LYS A 119 3.09 18.75 13.17
N LEU A 120 2.08 18.56 14.04
CA LEU A 120 0.73 18.18 13.65
C LEU A 120 -0.27 19.30 14.02
N PRO A 121 -1.38 19.46 13.27
CA PRO A 121 -1.73 18.70 12.06
C PRO A 121 -0.83 19.04 10.87
N LEU A 122 -0.70 18.10 9.92
CA LEU A 122 -0.10 18.40 8.63
C LEU A 122 -1.05 19.26 7.80
N GLU A 123 -0.54 19.93 6.76
CA GLU A 123 -1.37 20.67 5.80
C GLU A 123 -2.43 19.75 5.19
N SER A 124 -3.66 20.27 5.06
CA SER A 124 -4.78 19.51 4.49
C SER A 124 -4.53 19.16 3.03
N GLN A 125 -4.79 17.89 2.69
CA GLN A 125 -4.72 17.40 1.32
C GLN A 125 -6.11 17.25 0.68
N ALA A 126 -7.19 17.60 1.38
CA ALA A 126 -8.54 17.51 0.87
C ALA A 126 -8.75 18.46 -0.33
N THR A 127 -9.44 17.97 -1.35
CA THR A 127 -9.79 18.72 -2.57
C THR A 127 -11.28 18.81 -2.78
N THR A 128 -12.07 18.09 -2.00
CA THR A 128 -13.52 17.95 -2.11
C THR A 128 -14.22 18.43 -0.85
N THR A 129 -15.52 18.74 -1.02
CA THR A 129 -16.48 19.06 0.04
C THR A 129 -17.66 18.09 -0.04
N THR A 130 -18.56 18.14 0.93
CA THR A 130 -19.79 17.33 0.94
C THR A 130 -20.68 17.54 -0.29
N GLU A 131 -20.59 18.71 -0.91
CA GLU A 131 -21.41 19.08 -2.07
C GLU A 131 -20.88 18.53 -3.39
N ASN A 132 -19.55 18.35 -3.51
CA ASN A 132 -18.94 17.97 -4.80
C ASN A 132 -18.25 16.60 -4.81
N ARG A 133 -18.05 15.94 -3.65
CA ARG A 133 -17.29 14.70 -3.55
C ARG A 133 -17.89 13.53 -4.35
N LEU A 134 -19.21 13.44 -4.49
CA LEU A 134 -19.85 12.38 -5.28
C LEU A 134 -19.44 12.45 -6.76
N MET A 135 -19.52 13.64 -7.35
CA MET A 135 -19.17 13.82 -8.77
C MET A 135 -17.65 13.70 -8.99
N ALA A 136 -16.86 14.21 -8.05
CA ALA A 136 -15.40 14.04 -8.06
C ALA A 136 -15.02 12.55 -7.92
N GLY A 137 -15.70 11.81 -7.07
CA GLY A 137 -15.51 10.37 -6.89
C GLY A 137 -15.90 9.55 -8.12
N GLU A 138 -16.99 9.88 -8.80
CA GLU A 138 -17.38 9.25 -10.07
C GLU A 138 -16.30 9.50 -11.13
N GLN A 139 -15.83 10.75 -11.27
CA GLN A 139 -14.76 11.05 -12.22
C GLN A 139 -13.48 10.27 -11.88
N THR A 140 -13.09 10.22 -10.62
CA THR A 140 -11.94 9.45 -10.15
C THR A 140 -12.07 7.95 -10.47
N GLN A 141 -13.26 7.36 -10.29
CA GLN A 141 -13.51 5.97 -10.69
C GLN A 141 -13.38 5.77 -12.20
N VAL A 142 -13.87 6.71 -13.00
CA VAL A 142 -13.74 6.67 -14.47
C VAL A 142 -12.26 6.79 -14.88
N ASP A 143 -11.52 7.71 -14.29
CA ASP A 143 -10.09 7.91 -14.59
C ASP A 143 -9.26 6.66 -14.29
N ILE A 144 -9.59 5.93 -13.21
CA ILE A 144 -8.84 4.75 -12.75
C ILE A 144 -9.27 3.47 -13.45
N PHE A 145 -10.59 3.22 -13.56
CA PHE A 145 -11.15 1.94 -14.01
C PHE A 145 -11.76 2.00 -15.42
N GLY A 146 -11.94 3.19 -15.98
CA GLY A 146 -12.49 3.40 -17.30
C GLY A 146 -13.98 3.75 -17.32
N ASP A 147 -14.48 4.02 -18.51
CA ASP A 147 -15.84 4.56 -18.81
C ASP A 147 -16.99 3.70 -18.26
N GLY A 148 -16.78 2.41 -18.06
CA GLY A 148 -17.77 1.50 -17.45
C GLY A 148 -18.17 1.89 -16.04
N MET A 149 -17.44 2.79 -15.38
CA MET A 149 -17.77 3.29 -14.04
C MET A 149 -18.75 4.46 -14.05
N LYS A 150 -19.08 5.04 -15.22
CA LYS A 150 -20.11 6.12 -15.31
C LYS A 150 -21.46 5.61 -14.82
N GLY A 151 -22.01 6.30 -13.84
CA GLY A 151 -23.29 5.94 -13.23
C GLY A 151 -23.26 4.71 -12.31
N PHE A 152 -22.09 4.17 -12.00
CA PHE A 152 -21.95 2.98 -11.14
C PHE A 152 -22.70 3.13 -9.80
N TRP A 153 -22.62 4.30 -9.17
CA TRP A 153 -23.26 4.59 -7.90
C TRP A 153 -24.80 4.55 -7.94
N LYS A 154 -25.42 4.67 -9.15
CA LYS A 154 -26.87 4.55 -9.38
C LYS A 154 -27.31 3.12 -9.64
N SER A 155 -26.38 2.20 -9.89
CA SER A 155 -26.65 0.84 -10.35
C SER A 155 -26.81 -0.16 -9.19
N GLY A 156 -27.26 -1.36 -9.52
CA GLY A 156 -27.46 -2.46 -8.58
C GLY A 156 -28.83 -2.46 -7.91
N PRO A 157 -29.09 -3.50 -7.07
CA PRO A 157 -30.36 -3.66 -6.38
C PRO A 157 -30.69 -2.47 -5.48
N ALA A 158 -31.96 -2.08 -5.43
CA ALA A 158 -32.42 -0.87 -4.71
C ALA A 158 -32.05 -0.92 -3.21
N GLU A 159 -32.16 -2.09 -2.59
CA GLU A 159 -31.87 -2.32 -1.17
C GLU A 159 -30.39 -2.15 -0.78
N SER A 160 -29.46 -2.31 -1.73
CA SER A 160 -28.02 -2.22 -1.48
C SER A 160 -27.31 -1.09 -2.25
N ARG A 161 -28.03 -0.33 -3.07
CA ARG A 161 -27.48 0.74 -3.91
C ARG A 161 -26.74 1.81 -3.12
N HIS A 162 -27.13 2.07 -1.89
CA HIS A 162 -26.47 3.03 -1.01
C HIS A 162 -24.99 2.65 -0.74
N ILE A 163 -24.64 1.36 -0.79
CA ILE A 163 -23.25 0.93 -0.62
C ILE A 163 -22.39 1.39 -1.82
N ARG A 164 -22.92 1.28 -3.06
CA ARG A 164 -22.22 1.80 -4.25
C ARG A 164 -22.14 3.32 -4.26
N TYR A 165 -23.20 3.98 -3.78
CA TYR A 165 -23.20 5.43 -3.59
C TYR A 165 -22.06 5.83 -2.63
N TRP A 166 -21.96 5.21 -1.44
CA TRP A 166 -20.89 5.52 -0.49
C TRP A 166 -19.50 5.15 -0.99
N LEU A 167 -19.38 4.08 -1.76
CA LEU A 167 -18.11 3.73 -2.39
C LEU A 167 -17.64 4.86 -3.31
N THR A 168 -18.52 5.41 -4.15
CA THR A 168 -18.18 6.52 -5.03
C THR A 168 -17.96 7.82 -4.24
N ASP A 169 -18.89 8.17 -3.35
CA ASP A 169 -18.91 9.41 -2.59
C ASP A 169 -17.77 9.51 -1.55
N ASN A 170 -17.62 8.46 -0.72
CA ASN A 170 -16.66 8.45 0.37
C ASN A 170 -15.30 7.87 -0.04
N CYS A 171 -15.24 6.63 -0.59
CA CYS A 171 -13.95 6.04 -0.91
C CYS A 171 -13.23 6.84 -2.01
N PHE A 172 -13.89 7.04 -3.15
CA PHE A 172 -13.27 7.74 -4.28
C PHE A 172 -13.38 9.27 -4.16
N GLY A 173 -14.46 9.80 -3.58
CA GLY A 173 -14.67 11.22 -3.42
C GLY A 173 -13.89 11.86 -2.28
N ASP A 174 -13.77 11.19 -1.12
CA ASP A 174 -13.05 11.75 0.04
C ASP A 174 -11.58 11.32 0.08
N TYR A 175 -11.23 10.05 -0.24
CA TYR A 175 -9.87 9.56 -0.05
C TYR A 175 -9.02 9.62 -1.33
N TYR A 176 -9.56 9.22 -2.49
CA TYR A 176 -8.77 9.16 -3.72
C TYR A 176 -8.51 10.52 -4.36
N THR A 177 -9.42 11.49 -4.18
CA THR A 177 -9.26 12.86 -4.70
C THR A 177 -8.20 13.69 -3.97
N ARG A 178 -7.74 13.23 -2.79
CA ARG A 178 -6.79 13.96 -1.95
C ARG A 178 -5.44 14.12 -2.67
N LYS A 179 -4.76 15.23 -2.41
CA LYS A 179 -3.36 15.46 -2.84
C LYS A 179 -2.39 14.53 -2.09
N GLY A 180 -1.12 14.63 -2.40
CA GLY A 180 -0.03 13.93 -1.72
C GLY A 180 0.39 12.62 -2.40
N LEU A 181 -0.54 11.90 -3.06
CA LEU A 181 -0.28 10.69 -3.84
C LEU A 181 -1.00 10.77 -5.19
N THR A 182 -0.38 10.23 -6.24
CA THR A 182 -0.98 10.06 -7.56
C THR A 182 -1.96 8.88 -7.60
N TYR A 183 -2.80 8.76 -8.63
CA TYR A 183 -3.69 7.60 -8.79
C TYR A 183 -2.91 6.28 -8.91
N ALA A 184 -1.78 6.27 -9.61
CA ALA A 184 -0.92 5.09 -9.68
C ALA A 184 -0.41 4.64 -8.30
N GLU A 185 0.03 5.60 -7.47
CA GLU A 185 0.45 5.30 -6.08
C GLU A 185 -0.73 4.88 -5.20
N ARG A 186 -1.91 5.48 -5.36
CA ARG A 186 -3.13 5.08 -4.62
C ARG A 186 -3.59 3.68 -4.98
N GLU A 187 -3.54 3.30 -6.25
CA GLU A 187 -3.85 1.94 -6.68
C GLU A 187 -2.79 0.94 -6.19
N LEU A 188 -1.51 1.35 -6.18
CA LEU A 188 -0.42 0.53 -5.64
C LEU A 188 -0.59 0.22 -4.15
N ILE A 189 -0.88 1.23 -3.32
CA ILE A 189 -1.12 1.00 -1.88
C ILE A 189 -2.39 0.20 -1.62
N THR A 190 -3.44 0.39 -2.42
CA THR A 190 -4.66 -0.42 -2.35
C THR A 190 -4.36 -1.88 -2.67
N PHE A 191 -3.61 -2.14 -3.74
CA PHE A 191 -3.14 -3.49 -4.08
C PHE A 191 -2.41 -4.14 -2.89
N CYS A 192 -1.49 -3.41 -2.24
CA CYS A 192 -0.77 -3.90 -1.07
C CYS A 192 -1.69 -4.19 0.13
N PHE A 193 -2.70 -3.33 0.40
CA PHE A 193 -3.68 -3.60 1.45
C PHE A 193 -4.43 -4.90 1.21
N LEU A 194 -4.92 -5.11 -0.01
CA LEU A 194 -5.73 -6.27 -0.37
C LEU A 194 -4.90 -7.55 -0.40
N ALA A 195 -3.69 -7.52 -0.96
CA ALA A 195 -2.77 -8.65 -0.96
C ALA A 195 -2.44 -9.09 0.47
N ALA A 196 -2.14 -8.13 1.34
CA ALA A 196 -1.80 -8.38 2.74
C ALA A 196 -3.00 -8.81 3.58
N GLN A 197 -4.19 -8.26 3.35
CA GLN A 197 -5.41 -8.65 4.06
C GLN A 197 -5.81 -10.10 3.77
N GLY A 198 -5.79 -10.51 2.50
CA GLY A 198 -6.25 -11.83 2.03
C GLY A 198 -7.76 -12.04 2.12
N GLY A 199 -8.29 -13.03 1.43
CA GLY A 199 -9.72 -13.34 1.40
C GLY A 199 -10.56 -12.32 0.62
N VAL A 200 -9.92 -11.55 -0.26
CA VAL A 200 -10.52 -10.48 -1.10
C VAL A 200 -9.99 -10.55 -2.54
N GLU A 201 -9.75 -11.76 -3.03
CA GLU A 201 -9.12 -12.02 -4.33
C GLU A 201 -9.85 -11.33 -5.50
N PRO A 202 -11.20 -11.30 -5.57
CA PRO A 202 -11.90 -10.57 -6.63
C PRO A 202 -11.55 -9.07 -6.67
N GLN A 203 -11.47 -8.44 -5.50
CA GLN A 203 -11.07 -7.03 -5.38
C GLN A 203 -9.59 -6.85 -5.74
N LEU A 204 -8.74 -7.76 -5.29
CA LEU A 204 -7.31 -7.73 -5.59
C LEU A 204 -7.06 -7.84 -7.10
N THR A 205 -7.74 -8.75 -7.81
CA THR A 205 -7.67 -8.87 -9.27
C THR A 205 -8.16 -7.59 -9.97
N SER A 206 -9.27 -6.99 -9.50
CA SER A 206 -9.78 -5.73 -10.04
C SER A 206 -8.78 -4.58 -9.88
N HIS A 207 -8.17 -4.44 -8.69
CA HIS A 207 -7.17 -3.42 -8.43
C HIS A 207 -5.80 -3.72 -9.10
N ALA A 208 -5.47 -4.98 -9.40
CA ALA A 208 -4.32 -5.31 -10.26
C ALA A 208 -4.54 -4.79 -11.70
N LYS A 209 -5.74 -4.97 -12.27
CA LYS A 209 -6.10 -4.37 -13.58
C LYS A 209 -6.04 -2.85 -13.55
N ALA A 210 -6.57 -2.22 -12.49
CA ALA A 210 -6.51 -0.77 -12.32
C ALA A 210 -5.07 -0.26 -12.25
N ASN A 211 -4.18 -0.94 -11.52
CA ASN A 211 -2.75 -0.65 -11.50
C ASN A 211 -2.16 -0.68 -12.90
N MET A 212 -2.42 -1.74 -13.68
CA MET A 212 -1.88 -1.87 -15.03
C MET A 212 -2.37 -0.76 -15.97
N ARG A 213 -3.64 -0.36 -15.87
CA ARG A 213 -4.21 0.79 -16.61
C ARG A 213 -3.58 2.13 -16.23
N ASN A 214 -3.13 2.26 -14.97
CA ASN A 214 -2.51 3.49 -14.45
C ASN A 214 -0.98 3.47 -14.51
N GLY A 215 -0.37 2.56 -15.29
CA GLY A 215 1.07 2.55 -15.58
C GLY A 215 1.91 1.59 -14.74
N ASN A 216 1.33 0.95 -13.73
CA ASN A 216 1.98 -0.08 -12.92
C ASN A 216 1.83 -1.44 -13.60
N ASN A 217 2.68 -1.78 -14.54
CA ASN A 217 2.55 -2.98 -15.36
C ASN A 217 2.66 -4.29 -14.54
N LYS A 218 2.36 -5.43 -15.19
CA LYS A 218 2.39 -6.77 -14.57
C LYS A 218 3.71 -7.06 -13.87
N GLN A 219 4.85 -6.80 -14.54
CA GLN A 219 6.17 -7.09 -13.97
C GLN A 219 6.43 -6.22 -12.72
N PHE A 220 6.04 -4.96 -12.76
CA PHE A 220 6.15 -4.07 -11.60
C PHE A 220 5.34 -4.60 -10.40
N LEU A 221 4.11 -5.10 -10.61
CA LEU A 221 3.31 -5.70 -9.53
C LEU A 221 3.93 -6.99 -8.99
N ILE A 222 4.57 -7.80 -9.86
CA ILE A 222 5.34 -8.98 -9.41
C ILE A 222 6.53 -8.55 -8.54
N ASN A 223 7.25 -7.50 -8.93
CA ASN A 223 8.34 -6.95 -8.14
C ASN A 223 7.82 -6.43 -6.77
N VAL A 224 6.69 -5.74 -6.75
CA VAL A 224 6.02 -5.31 -5.49
C VAL A 224 5.72 -6.50 -4.57
N ILE A 225 5.15 -7.58 -5.12
CA ILE A 225 4.89 -8.81 -4.35
C ILE A 225 6.22 -9.35 -3.79
N SER A 226 7.27 -9.44 -4.62
CA SER A 226 8.58 -9.96 -4.23
C SER A 226 9.19 -9.15 -3.08
N GLN A 227 9.16 -7.82 -3.18
CA GLN A 227 9.65 -6.91 -2.13
C GLN A 227 8.88 -7.05 -0.80
N ASN A 228 7.62 -7.51 -0.85
CA ASN A 228 6.78 -7.64 0.32
C ASN A 228 6.71 -9.06 0.92
N ILE A 229 7.33 -10.09 0.29
CA ILE A 229 7.40 -11.46 0.82
C ILE A 229 7.90 -11.49 2.29
N PRO A 230 8.96 -10.76 2.68
CA PRO A 230 9.46 -10.81 4.06
C PRO A 230 8.41 -10.37 5.10
N TYR A 231 7.41 -9.59 4.71
CA TYR A 231 6.43 -8.98 5.61
C TYR A 231 5.08 -9.71 5.68
N ILE A 232 4.70 -10.44 4.62
CA ILE A 232 3.38 -11.15 4.57
C ILE A 232 3.50 -12.65 4.37
N GLY A 233 4.70 -13.15 4.08
CA GLY A 233 4.97 -14.57 3.85
C GLY A 233 4.46 -15.10 2.51
N TYR A 234 4.88 -16.31 2.17
CA TYR A 234 4.63 -16.93 0.87
C TYR A 234 3.14 -17.18 0.54
N PRO A 235 2.27 -17.65 1.47
CA PRO A 235 0.89 -17.97 1.07
C PRO A 235 0.12 -16.78 0.49
N ARG A 236 0.23 -15.61 1.09
CA ARG A 236 -0.42 -14.38 0.61
C ARG A 236 0.24 -13.84 -0.65
N SER A 237 1.56 -13.92 -0.72
CA SER A 237 2.32 -13.52 -1.91
C SER A 237 1.95 -14.37 -3.14
N LEU A 238 1.80 -15.69 -2.97
CA LEU A 238 1.38 -16.59 -4.04
C LEU A 238 -0.07 -16.35 -4.49
N ASN A 239 -0.98 -16.03 -3.54
CA ASN A 239 -2.33 -15.62 -3.89
C ASN A 239 -2.35 -14.30 -4.68
N ALA A 240 -1.57 -13.31 -4.25
CA ALA A 240 -1.45 -12.04 -4.97
C ALA A 240 -0.87 -12.24 -6.38
N LEU A 241 0.16 -13.08 -6.52
CA LEU A 241 0.75 -13.43 -7.83
C LEU A 241 -0.29 -14.05 -8.78
N ARG A 242 -1.14 -14.95 -8.27
CA ARG A 242 -2.24 -15.50 -9.05
C ARG A 242 -3.19 -14.40 -9.52
N CYS A 243 -3.65 -13.51 -8.63
CA CYS A 243 -4.55 -12.42 -8.98
C CYS A 243 -3.94 -11.47 -10.04
N VAL A 244 -2.62 -11.21 -9.98
CA VAL A 244 -1.92 -10.41 -11.00
C VAL A 244 -1.90 -11.12 -12.35
N ASN A 245 -1.67 -12.44 -12.37
CA ASN A 245 -1.70 -13.23 -13.60
C ASN A 245 -3.10 -13.26 -14.21
N ASP A 246 -4.13 -13.53 -13.39
CA ASP A 246 -5.53 -13.54 -13.81
C ASP A 246 -5.94 -12.17 -14.40
N ALA A 247 -5.55 -11.08 -13.72
CA ALA A 247 -5.81 -9.72 -14.18
C ALA A 247 -5.18 -9.43 -15.56
N ALA A 248 -3.94 -9.89 -15.79
CA ALA A 248 -3.26 -9.68 -17.06
C ALA A 248 -3.95 -10.41 -18.21
N VAL A 249 -4.36 -11.68 -18.00
CA VAL A 249 -5.12 -12.46 -18.99
C VAL A 249 -6.43 -11.78 -19.33
N GLU A 250 -7.21 -11.36 -18.32
CA GLU A 250 -8.49 -10.69 -18.55
C GLU A 250 -8.36 -9.33 -19.28
N MET A 251 -7.21 -8.66 -19.18
CA MET A 251 -6.95 -7.43 -19.95
C MET A 251 -6.59 -7.75 -21.42
N GLU A 252 -5.76 -8.77 -21.66
CA GLU A 252 -5.42 -9.20 -23.04
C GLU A 252 -6.66 -9.65 -23.83
N ASP A 253 -7.60 -10.33 -23.16
CA ASP A 253 -8.85 -10.77 -23.78
C ASP A 253 -9.74 -9.57 -24.17
N GLN A 254 -9.78 -8.51 -23.35
CA GLN A 254 -10.56 -7.28 -23.62
C GLN A 254 -9.99 -6.44 -24.76
N ASP A 255 -8.69 -6.52 -25.02
CA ASP A 255 -8.04 -5.78 -26.12
C ASP A 255 -8.20 -6.51 -27.48
N ASN A 256 -8.63 -7.77 -27.47
CA ASN A 256 -8.83 -8.60 -28.67
C ASN A 256 -10.31 -8.68 -29.14
N ASP A 257 -11.26 -8.17 -28.35
CA ASP A 257 -12.68 -8.10 -28.68
C ASP A 257 -13.07 -6.69 -29.18
#